data_1b1385df3a2636f012588d94b0d3b857
#
_entry.id   1b1385df3a2636f012588d94b0d3b857
#
_cell.length_a   1.000
_cell.length_b   1.000
_cell.length_c   1.000
_cell.angle_alpha   90.00
_cell.angle_beta   90.00
_cell.angle_gamma   90.00
#
_symmetry.space_group_name_H-M   'P 1'
#
loop_
_entity.id
_entity.type
_entity.pdbx_description
1 polymer ?
#
loop_
_entity_poly.entity_id
_entity_poly.type
_entity_poly.pdbx_seq_one_letter_code
_entity_poly.pdbx_strand_id
1 'polypeptide(L)'
;MRVINLASGSDGNVTYIESDGKRFLCDIGLSCSETTARLSAVGISPNQIDGIIISHEHSDHIKGVDIFSSKFDLPVFAHEKVWLGLDDKLKKVKSQNRKIFDGTFEIGDMTITPFEVPHDVSCFGYSFSCKNQKISIVTDLGHVTDRII
;
A
#
# COMPACT_ATOMS: atom_id res chain seq x y z
N MET A 1 -0.49 5.60 -16.19
CA MET A 1 -0.64 4.98 -14.86
C MET A 1 -1.13 3.56 -15.03
N ARG A 2 -0.54 2.63 -14.31
CA ARG A 2 -0.85 1.20 -14.44
C ARG A 2 -1.17 0.63 -13.07
N VAL A 3 -2.27 -0.14 -12.98
CA VAL A 3 -2.68 -0.79 -11.73
C VAL A 3 -2.91 -2.27 -12.03
N ILE A 4 -2.35 -3.13 -11.17
CA ILE A 4 -2.53 -4.58 -11.25
C ILE A 4 -2.96 -5.09 -9.88
N ASN A 5 -4.11 -5.74 -9.81
CA ASN A 5 -4.52 -6.43 -8.60
C ASN A 5 -3.83 -7.79 -8.57
N LEU A 6 -2.82 -7.94 -7.72
CA LEU A 6 -2.07 -9.18 -7.60
C LEU A 6 -2.77 -10.22 -6.74
N ALA A 7 -3.57 -9.78 -5.77
CA ALA A 7 -4.35 -10.65 -4.90
C ALA A 7 -5.46 -9.85 -4.22
N SER A 8 -6.60 -10.48 -3.99
CA SER A 8 -7.71 -9.88 -3.26
C SER A 8 -8.48 -10.96 -2.49
N GLY A 9 -9.12 -10.55 -1.40
CA GLY A 9 -9.93 -11.43 -0.57
C GLY A 9 -9.35 -11.64 0.81
N SER A 10 -9.98 -12.52 1.59
CA SER A 10 -9.61 -12.77 2.97
C SER A 10 -8.26 -13.47 3.14
N ASP A 11 -7.74 -14.09 2.08
CA ASP A 11 -6.44 -14.78 2.11
C ASP A 11 -5.26 -13.85 1.88
N GLY A 12 -5.52 -12.62 1.42
CA GLY A 12 -4.50 -11.62 1.24
C GLY A 12 -4.83 -10.63 0.13
N ASN A 13 -4.38 -9.39 0.32
CA ASN A 13 -4.64 -8.29 -0.63
C ASN A 13 -3.31 -7.62 -1.00
N VAL A 14 -3.04 -7.53 -2.30
CA VAL A 14 -1.85 -6.86 -2.83
C VAL A 14 -2.24 -6.17 -4.13
N THR A 15 -2.02 -4.86 -4.20
CA THR A 15 -2.28 -4.08 -5.42
C THR A 15 -0.99 -3.38 -5.84
N TYR A 16 -0.62 -3.55 -7.11
CA TYR A 16 0.54 -2.90 -7.70
C TYR A 16 0.12 -1.63 -8.44
N ILE A 17 0.87 -0.54 -8.23
CA ILE A 17 0.61 0.75 -8.85
C ILE A 17 1.90 1.28 -9.45
N GLU A 18 1.83 1.71 -10.70
CA GLU A 18 2.97 2.28 -11.40
C GLU A 18 2.55 3.58 -12.08
N SER A 19 3.34 4.62 -11.88
CA SER A 19 3.15 5.90 -12.56
C SER A 19 4.48 6.64 -12.65
N ASP A 20 4.80 7.11 -13.85
CA ASP A 20 5.97 7.95 -14.12
C ASP A 20 7.28 7.34 -13.56
N GLY A 21 7.45 6.03 -13.76
CA GLY A 21 8.63 5.32 -13.32
C GLY A 21 8.67 4.96 -11.85
N LYS A 22 7.66 5.36 -11.07
CA LYS A 22 7.53 4.99 -9.65
C LYS A 22 6.59 3.82 -9.50
N ARG A 23 6.96 2.86 -8.64
CA ARG A 23 6.24 1.60 -8.45
C ARG A 23 5.99 1.34 -6.98
N PHE A 24 4.73 1.10 -6.63
CA PHE A 24 4.32 0.90 -5.25
C PHE A 24 3.45 -0.33 -5.11
N LEU A 25 3.51 -0.95 -3.94
CA LEU A 25 2.53 -1.94 -3.52
C LEU A 25 1.62 -1.30 -2.48
N CYS A 26 0.31 -1.37 -2.72
CA CYS A 26 -0.69 -0.97 -1.74
C CYS A 26 -1.10 -2.25 -1.01
N ASP A 27 -0.70 -2.36 0.24
CA ASP A 27 -0.83 -3.53 1.10
C ASP A 27 -0.02 -4.74 0.59
N ILE A 28 0.41 -5.58 1.50
CA ILE A 28 1.03 -6.87 1.21
C ILE A 28 0.43 -7.89 2.18
N GLY A 29 -0.74 -8.41 1.82
CA GLY A 29 -1.46 -9.38 2.63
C GLY A 29 -1.05 -10.83 2.38
N LEU A 30 -0.16 -11.07 1.41
CA LEU A 30 0.45 -12.36 1.17
C LEU A 30 1.85 -12.40 1.80
N SER A 31 2.42 -13.61 1.95
CA SER A 31 3.80 -13.72 2.38
C SER A 31 4.75 -13.03 1.40
N CYS A 32 5.96 -12.74 1.86
CA CYS A 32 6.99 -12.15 1.00
C CYS A 32 7.26 -13.02 -0.23
N SER A 33 7.37 -14.33 -0.05
CA SER A 33 7.65 -15.24 -1.18
C SER A 33 6.51 -15.31 -2.17
N GLU A 34 5.25 -15.35 -1.70
CA GLU A 34 4.09 -15.35 -2.59
C GLU A 34 3.96 -14.03 -3.35
N THR A 35 4.21 -12.91 -2.67
CA THR A 35 4.19 -11.59 -3.30
C THR A 35 5.24 -11.50 -4.40
N THR A 36 6.46 -11.99 -4.13
CA THR A 36 7.53 -12.03 -5.12
C THR A 36 7.14 -12.88 -6.34
N ALA A 37 6.51 -14.03 -6.11
CA ALA A 37 6.05 -14.89 -7.19
C ALA A 37 4.98 -14.22 -8.06
N ARG A 38 4.03 -13.51 -7.42
CA ARG A 38 2.97 -12.78 -8.14
C ARG A 38 3.54 -11.64 -8.97
N LEU A 39 4.50 -10.90 -8.43
CA LEU A 39 5.21 -9.85 -9.18
C LEU A 39 5.95 -10.44 -10.37
N SER A 40 6.67 -11.54 -10.17
CA SER A 40 7.41 -12.21 -11.23
C SER A 40 6.50 -12.66 -12.38
N ALA A 41 5.29 -13.14 -12.05
CA ALA A 41 4.31 -13.57 -13.04
C ALA A 41 3.87 -12.43 -13.97
N VAL A 42 3.98 -11.17 -13.53
CA VAL A 42 3.66 -10.00 -14.36
C VAL A 42 4.91 -9.24 -14.80
N GLY A 43 6.08 -9.87 -14.67
CA GLY A 43 7.34 -9.32 -15.19
C GLY A 43 7.98 -8.26 -14.31
N ILE A 44 7.69 -8.22 -13.03
CA ILE A 44 8.19 -7.21 -12.10
C ILE A 44 9.10 -7.87 -11.05
N SER A 45 10.29 -7.29 -10.85
CA SER A 45 11.20 -7.72 -9.80
C SER A 45 10.93 -6.92 -8.52
N PRO A 46 11.04 -7.52 -7.31
CA PRO A 46 10.93 -6.77 -6.07
C PRO A 46 11.89 -5.58 -5.98
N ASN A 47 13.05 -5.67 -6.62
CA ASN A 47 14.04 -4.59 -6.64
C ASN A 47 13.56 -3.36 -7.42
N GLN A 48 12.50 -3.47 -8.19
CA GLN A 48 11.91 -2.35 -8.93
C GLN A 48 10.86 -1.59 -8.11
N ILE A 49 10.46 -2.11 -6.96
CA ILE A 49 9.46 -1.49 -6.10
C ILE A 49 10.11 -0.35 -5.32
N ASP A 50 9.45 0.81 -5.28
CA ASP A 50 9.95 2.01 -4.61
C ASP A 50 9.38 2.18 -3.20
N GLY A 51 8.27 1.54 -2.89
CA GLY A 51 7.67 1.66 -1.57
C GLY A 51 6.41 0.86 -1.40
N ILE A 52 5.95 0.81 -0.14
CA ILE A 52 4.74 0.11 0.28
C ILE A 52 3.82 1.14 0.92
N ILE A 53 2.54 1.12 0.56
CA ILE A 53 1.53 2.01 1.16
C ILE A 53 0.48 1.12 1.83
N ILE A 54 0.17 1.39 3.09
CA ILE A 54 -0.71 0.54 3.88
C ILE A 54 -2.05 1.22 4.11
N SER A 55 -3.15 0.49 3.83
CA SER A 55 -4.51 0.97 4.04
C SER A 55 -4.92 0.84 5.49
N HIS A 56 -4.67 -0.31 6.14
CA HIS A 56 -5.02 -0.56 7.55
C HIS A 56 -4.25 -1.77 8.07
N GLU A 57 -4.43 -2.06 9.36
CA GLU A 57 -3.58 -3.00 10.11
C GLU A 57 -4.00 -4.47 10.09
N HIS A 58 -5.07 -4.85 9.41
CA HIS A 58 -5.51 -6.24 9.37
C HIS A 58 -4.49 -7.15 8.68
N SER A 59 -4.37 -8.40 9.14
CA SER A 59 -3.32 -9.31 8.68
C SER A 59 -3.41 -9.63 7.19
N ASP A 60 -4.60 -9.67 6.61
CA ASP A 60 -4.79 -9.90 5.17
C ASP A 60 -4.36 -8.70 4.32
N HIS A 61 -3.86 -7.63 4.94
CA HIS A 61 -3.30 -6.46 4.28
C HIS A 61 -1.84 -6.20 4.63
N ILE A 62 -1.33 -6.76 5.72
CA ILE A 62 0.04 -6.46 6.17
C ILE A 62 0.92 -7.68 6.40
N LYS A 63 0.43 -8.89 6.17
CA LYS A 63 1.13 -10.13 6.49
C LYS A 63 2.58 -10.16 6.00
N GLY A 64 2.85 -9.69 4.80
CA GLY A 64 4.17 -9.73 4.19
C GLY A 64 4.96 -8.43 4.29
N VAL A 65 4.39 -7.37 4.85
CA VAL A 65 5.01 -6.03 4.84
C VAL A 65 6.35 -6.02 5.56
N ASP A 66 6.40 -6.59 6.76
CA ASP A 66 7.60 -6.53 7.61
C ASP A 66 8.81 -7.19 6.94
N ILE A 67 8.61 -8.38 6.42
CA ILE A 67 9.68 -9.13 5.74
C ILE A 67 10.05 -8.47 4.40
N PHE A 68 9.05 -8.09 3.61
CA PHE A 68 9.28 -7.49 2.30
C PHE A 68 10.05 -6.17 2.41
N SER A 69 9.62 -5.29 3.33
CA SER A 69 10.31 -4.03 3.58
C SER A 69 11.75 -4.27 4.04
N SER A 70 11.94 -5.17 5.00
CA SER A 70 13.28 -5.46 5.54
C SER A 70 14.20 -6.06 4.48
N LYS A 71 13.70 -7.01 3.70
CA LYS A 71 14.51 -7.72 2.70
C LYS A 71 14.93 -6.83 1.54
N PHE A 72 14.05 -5.94 1.09
CA PHE A 72 14.31 -5.11 -0.08
C PHE A 72 14.58 -3.65 0.28
N ASP A 73 14.67 -3.34 1.58
CA ASP A 73 14.97 -2.00 2.10
C ASP A 73 14.00 -0.95 1.56
N LEU A 74 12.71 -1.18 1.74
CA LEU A 74 11.65 -0.35 1.18
C LEU A 74 10.97 0.52 2.25
N PRO A 75 10.68 1.79 1.93
CA PRO A 75 9.88 2.62 2.83
C PRO A 75 8.44 2.13 2.89
N VAL A 76 7.86 2.26 4.09
CA VAL A 76 6.48 1.90 4.37
C VAL A 76 5.74 3.17 4.74
N PHE A 77 4.76 3.54 3.92
CA PHE A 77 3.94 4.73 4.09
C PHE A 77 2.60 4.34 4.69
N ALA A 78 2.22 5.00 5.78
CA ALA A 78 0.92 4.82 6.38
C ALA A 78 0.48 6.10 7.09
N HIS A 79 -0.84 6.30 7.20
CA HIS A 79 -1.39 7.41 7.95
C HIS A 79 -1.03 7.26 9.43
N GLU A 80 -0.87 8.39 10.14
CA GLU A 80 -0.47 8.36 11.55
C GLU A 80 -1.43 7.51 12.40
N LYS A 81 -2.72 7.51 12.09
CA LYS A 81 -3.71 6.69 12.80
C LYS A 81 -3.49 5.20 12.60
N VAL A 82 -3.00 4.80 11.41
CA VAL A 82 -2.73 3.40 11.10
C VAL A 82 -1.44 2.93 11.77
N TRP A 83 -0.42 3.80 11.84
CA TRP A 83 0.84 3.47 12.51
C TRP A 83 0.64 3.10 13.98
N LEU A 84 -0.37 3.66 14.66
CA LEU A 84 -0.65 3.29 16.05
C LEU A 84 -0.91 1.79 16.21
N GLY A 85 -1.52 1.15 15.21
CA GLY A 85 -1.75 -0.28 15.21
C GLY A 85 -0.63 -1.11 14.58
N LEU A 86 0.29 -0.47 13.86
CA LEU A 86 1.36 -1.17 13.15
C LEU A 86 2.65 -1.33 13.96
N ASP A 87 2.88 -0.47 14.96
CA ASP A 87 4.16 -0.42 15.67
C ASP A 87 4.56 -1.77 16.28
N ASP A 88 3.59 -2.53 16.80
CA ASP A 88 3.84 -3.84 17.37
C ASP A 88 3.93 -4.95 16.33
N LYS A 89 3.50 -4.70 15.10
CA LYS A 89 3.41 -5.71 14.05
C LYS A 89 4.55 -5.61 13.02
N LEU A 90 5.14 -4.43 12.84
CA LEU A 90 6.18 -4.19 11.84
C LEU A 90 7.51 -3.89 12.52
N LYS A 91 8.01 -4.83 13.31
CA LYS A 91 9.23 -4.62 14.12
C LYS A 91 10.51 -4.65 13.31
N LYS A 92 10.52 -5.28 12.14
CA LYS A 92 11.69 -5.39 11.27
C LYS A 92 11.84 -4.22 10.31
N VAL A 93 10.81 -3.39 10.16
CA VAL A 93 10.89 -2.19 9.33
C VAL A 93 11.86 -1.22 10.00
N LYS A 94 12.90 -0.83 9.27
CA LYS A 94 13.91 0.11 9.78
C LYS A 94 13.31 1.48 10.06
N SER A 95 13.84 2.18 11.06
CA SER A 95 13.33 3.51 11.44
C SER A 95 13.29 4.48 10.27
N GLN A 96 14.34 4.50 9.43
CA GLN A 96 14.40 5.40 8.28
C GLN A 96 13.35 5.04 7.21
N ASN A 97 12.79 3.83 7.25
CA ASN A 97 11.77 3.39 6.31
C ASN A 97 10.34 3.55 6.83
N ARG A 98 10.16 4.04 8.05
CA ARG A 98 8.84 4.31 8.61
C ARG A 98 8.42 5.72 8.20
N LYS A 99 7.52 5.82 7.22
CA LYS A 99 7.04 7.10 6.68
C LYS A 99 5.61 7.34 7.13
N ILE A 100 5.41 8.48 7.82
CA ILE A 100 4.12 8.84 8.40
C ILE A 100 3.56 10.04 7.65
N PHE A 101 2.28 10.00 7.32
CA PHE A 101 1.58 11.14 6.75
C PHE A 101 0.24 11.35 7.47
N ASP A 102 -0.31 12.55 7.39
CA ASP A 102 -1.62 12.89 7.94
C ASP A 102 -2.56 13.49 6.89
N GLY A 103 -2.05 13.76 5.70
CA GLY A 103 -2.80 14.33 4.59
C GLY A 103 -2.15 13.99 3.26
N THR A 104 -2.45 14.77 2.25
CA THR A 104 -1.89 14.59 0.90
C THR A 104 -0.37 14.73 0.92
N PHE A 105 0.30 13.84 0.20
CA PHE A 105 1.76 13.87 0.08
C PHE A 105 2.18 13.56 -1.35
N GLU A 106 3.43 13.83 -1.69
CA GLU A 106 3.95 13.65 -3.03
C GLU A 106 5.17 12.73 -3.03
N ILE A 107 5.26 11.90 -4.07
CA ILE A 107 6.44 11.09 -4.36
C ILE A 107 6.77 11.30 -5.84
N GLY A 108 7.87 11.99 -6.11
CA GLY A 108 8.17 12.43 -7.47
C GLY A 108 7.04 13.30 -8.00
N ASP A 109 6.55 13.00 -9.18
CA ASP A 109 5.44 13.75 -9.80
C ASP A 109 4.07 13.19 -9.44
N MET A 110 4.02 12.19 -8.57
CA MET A 110 2.77 11.56 -8.17
C MET A 110 2.26 12.16 -6.87
N THR A 111 1.01 12.61 -6.87
CA THR A 111 0.32 13.11 -5.69
C THR A 111 -0.56 12.01 -5.13
N ILE A 112 -0.43 11.73 -3.83
CA ILE A 112 -1.17 10.68 -3.14
C ILE A 112 -2.06 11.34 -2.12
N THR A 113 -3.37 11.15 -2.25
CA THR A 113 -4.38 11.73 -1.35
C THR A 113 -5.08 10.61 -0.60
N PRO A 114 -4.87 10.51 0.73
CA PRO A 114 -5.60 9.54 1.54
C PRO A 114 -7.02 10.03 1.82
N PHE A 115 -7.95 9.08 1.94
CA PHE A 115 -9.29 9.37 2.42
C PHE A 115 -9.74 8.23 3.33
N GLU A 116 -10.33 8.59 4.46
CA GLU A 116 -10.78 7.60 5.44
C GLU A 116 -12.03 6.89 4.93
N VAL A 117 -12.07 5.55 5.10
CA VAL A 117 -13.21 4.73 4.69
C VAL A 117 -13.83 4.06 5.91
N PRO A 118 -15.15 3.71 5.87
CA PRO A 118 -15.79 3.01 6.98
C PRO A 118 -15.19 1.64 7.20
N HIS A 119 -14.76 1.37 8.44
CA HIS A 119 -14.18 0.09 8.84
C HIS A 119 -14.12 0.02 10.37
N ASP A 120 -13.85 -1.15 10.94
CA ASP A 120 -13.72 -1.35 12.38
C ASP A 120 -12.45 -0.74 12.97
N VAL A 121 -11.40 -0.60 12.15
CA VAL A 121 -10.15 0.08 12.52
C VAL A 121 -9.92 1.24 11.56
N SER A 122 -8.95 2.10 11.87
CA SER A 122 -8.58 3.20 10.96
C SER A 122 -8.13 2.61 9.61
N CYS A 123 -8.87 2.93 8.55
CA CYS A 123 -8.67 2.40 7.22
C CYS A 123 -8.74 3.53 6.19
N PHE A 124 -7.79 3.53 5.25
CA PHE A 124 -7.67 4.57 4.25
C PHE A 124 -7.66 4.00 2.84
N GLY A 125 -8.42 4.62 1.96
CA GLY A 125 -8.23 4.48 0.54
C GLY A 125 -7.29 5.57 0.05
N TYR A 126 -6.81 5.45 -1.18
CA TYR A 126 -5.84 6.38 -1.74
C TYR A 126 -6.20 6.76 -3.16
N SER A 127 -6.10 8.05 -3.45
CA SER A 127 -6.15 8.56 -4.82
C SER A 127 -4.74 8.88 -5.26
N PHE A 128 -4.34 8.32 -6.39
CA PHE A 128 -3.04 8.56 -7.00
C PHE A 128 -3.27 9.41 -8.24
N SER A 129 -2.64 10.57 -8.31
CA SER A 129 -2.75 11.44 -9.48
C SER A 129 -1.38 11.81 -9.99
N CYS A 130 -1.23 11.78 -11.33
CA CYS A 130 -0.01 12.16 -12.01
C CYS A 130 -0.40 12.69 -13.38
N LYS A 131 0.04 13.92 -13.70
CA LYS A 131 -0.34 14.58 -14.95
C LYS A 131 -1.87 14.67 -15.06
N ASN A 132 -2.47 14.11 -16.10
CA ASN A 132 -3.92 14.15 -16.30
C ASN A 132 -4.63 12.83 -15.92
N GLN A 133 -3.94 11.93 -15.22
CA GLN A 133 -4.49 10.65 -14.82
C GLN A 133 -4.69 10.58 -13.32
N LYS A 134 -5.77 9.90 -12.91
CA LYS A 134 -6.11 9.71 -11.50
C LYS A 134 -6.74 8.34 -11.31
N ILE A 135 -6.26 7.61 -10.29
CA ILE A 135 -6.79 6.31 -9.91
C ILE A 135 -7.00 6.30 -8.41
N SER A 136 -8.13 5.73 -7.99
CA SER A 136 -8.44 5.57 -6.58
C SER A 136 -8.51 4.09 -6.22
N ILE A 137 -7.87 3.73 -5.10
CA ILE A 137 -7.85 2.37 -4.59
C ILE A 137 -8.55 2.36 -3.24
N VAL A 138 -9.55 1.51 -3.12
CA VAL A 138 -10.33 1.33 -1.90
C VAL A 138 -10.38 -0.16 -1.60
N THR A 139 -9.93 -0.53 -0.40
CA THR A 139 -9.94 -1.91 0.06
C THR A 139 -10.87 -2.04 1.26
N ASP A 140 -11.48 -3.22 1.44
CA ASP A 140 -12.36 -3.54 2.58
C ASP A 140 -13.44 -2.49 2.84
N LEU A 141 -14.00 -1.94 1.76
CA LEU A 141 -15.06 -0.95 1.88
C LEU A 141 -16.37 -1.63 2.26
N GLY A 142 -16.95 -1.23 3.39
CA GLY A 142 -18.24 -1.77 3.85
C GLY A 142 -19.41 -1.25 3.01
N HIS A 143 -19.31 -0.03 2.48
CA HIS A 143 -20.29 0.56 1.58
C HIS A 143 -19.66 1.73 0.82
N VAL A 144 -20.24 2.05 -0.34
CA VAL A 144 -19.77 3.15 -1.17
C VAL A 144 -20.31 4.47 -0.62
N THR A 145 -19.44 5.47 -0.48
CA THR A 145 -19.83 6.81 -0.07
C THR A 145 -19.59 7.80 -1.21
N ASP A 146 -20.21 8.99 -1.13
CA ASP A 146 -20.05 10.02 -2.15
C ASP A 146 -18.60 10.47 -2.32
N ARG A 147 -17.78 10.34 -1.27
CA ARG A 147 -16.37 10.70 -1.33
C ARG A 147 -15.55 9.77 -2.22
N ILE A 148 -16.03 8.56 -2.44
CA ILE A 148 -15.30 7.55 -3.19
C ILE A 148 -15.67 7.60 -4.67
N ILE A 149 -16.89 7.98 -4.95
CA ILE A 149 -17.39 8.13 -6.31
C ILE A 149 -16.85 9.43 -6.92
#